data_b402506a7adc232ace6ba445a929da97
#
_entry.id   b402506a7adc232ace6ba445a929da97
#
_cell.length_a   1.000
_cell.length_b   1.000
_cell.length_c   1.000
_cell.angle_alpha   90.00
_cell.angle_beta   90.00
_cell.angle_gamma   90.00
#
_symmetry.space_group_name_H-M   'P 1'
#
loop_
_entity.id
_entity.type
_entity.pdbx_description
1 polymer ?
#
loop_
_entity_poly.entity_id
_entity_poly.type
_entity_poly.pdbx_seq_one_letter_code
_entity_poly.pdbx_strand_id
1 'polypeptide(L)'
;MNAAYILTPKSQLVIMHADCTLRQALEKMRRGGFQAMPVIDRAGKYLGTVSEGDFLWHLIEDPKKELQPIPIQSAEDHRLIEILTPDRVPAVLITANMEELMLQALNHNFVPVVDDTGSFVGIVTRKKILNYYYSKK
;
A
#
# COMPACT_ATOMS: atom_id res chain seq x y z
N MET A 1 8.72 10.45 20.66
CA MET A 1 8.57 9.22 19.89
C MET A 1 7.96 9.53 18.52
N ASN A 2 8.56 9.08 17.47
CA ASN A 2 8.08 9.34 16.12
C ASN A 2 8.03 8.03 15.30
N ALA A 3 7.58 8.13 14.04
CA ALA A 3 7.40 6.97 13.17
C ALA A 3 8.68 6.14 13.01
N ALA A 4 9.85 6.76 12.99
CA ALA A 4 11.13 6.07 12.83
C ALA A 4 11.35 5.03 13.92
N TYR A 5 10.83 5.26 15.11
CA TYR A 5 11.05 4.38 16.27
C TYR A 5 10.37 3.01 16.13
N ILE A 6 9.20 2.98 15.50
CA ILE A 6 8.42 1.72 15.33
C ILE A 6 8.27 1.33 13.87
N LEU A 7 9.13 1.87 13.02
CA LEU A 7 9.11 1.62 11.58
C LEU A 7 9.46 0.16 11.27
N THR A 8 8.69 -0.46 10.38
CA THR A 8 9.10 -1.66 9.68
C THR A 8 9.75 -1.20 8.37
N PRO A 9 11.07 -1.35 8.21
CA PRO A 9 11.77 -0.79 7.06
C PRO A 9 11.41 -1.52 5.77
N LYS A 10 11.52 -0.82 4.66
CA LYS A 10 11.17 -1.37 3.33
C LYS A 10 11.91 -2.65 2.97
N SER A 11 13.12 -2.85 3.51
CA SER A 11 13.90 -4.06 3.28
C SER A 11 13.24 -5.34 3.82
N GLN A 12 12.30 -5.20 4.76
CA GLN A 12 11.55 -6.31 5.34
C GLN A 12 10.16 -6.45 4.73
N LEU A 13 9.84 -5.68 3.72
CA LEU A 13 8.49 -5.62 3.14
C LEU A 13 8.49 -6.11 1.70
N VAL A 14 7.33 -6.56 1.24
CA VAL A 14 7.07 -6.75 -0.18
C VAL A 14 6.37 -5.49 -0.67
N ILE A 15 7.02 -4.80 -1.61
CA ILE A 15 6.50 -3.59 -2.22
C ILE A 15 6.33 -3.82 -3.72
N MET A 16 5.44 -3.06 -4.34
CA MET A 16 5.19 -3.16 -5.76
C MET A 16 5.68 -1.95 -6.51
N HIS A 17 6.13 -2.17 -7.75
CA HIS A 17 6.50 -1.09 -8.65
C HIS A 17 5.31 -0.74 -9.55
N ALA A 18 5.07 0.55 -9.73
CA ALA A 18 3.91 1.05 -10.47
C ALA A 18 3.86 0.59 -11.92
N ASP A 19 5.01 0.31 -12.52
CA ASP A 19 5.12 -0.12 -13.91
C ASP A 19 4.98 -1.64 -14.12
N CYS A 20 4.81 -2.41 -13.05
CA CYS A 20 4.56 -3.84 -13.21
C CYS A 20 3.15 -4.09 -13.80
N THR A 21 2.97 -5.26 -14.40
CA THR A 21 1.64 -5.63 -14.92
C THR A 21 0.71 -6.01 -13.78
N LEU A 22 -0.60 -5.92 -14.02
CA LEU A 22 -1.58 -6.37 -13.04
C LEU A 22 -1.39 -7.84 -12.68
N ARG A 23 -1.00 -8.67 -13.65
CA ARG A 23 -0.75 -10.09 -13.41
C ARG A 23 0.41 -10.28 -12.43
N GLN A 24 1.52 -9.57 -12.63
CA GLN A 24 2.66 -9.64 -11.73
C GLN A 24 2.30 -9.20 -10.32
N ALA A 25 1.50 -8.14 -10.21
CA ALA A 25 1.05 -7.63 -8.92
C ALA A 25 0.14 -8.64 -8.21
N LEU A 26 -0.81 -9.23 -8.94
CA LEU A 26 -1.70 -10.25 -8.38
C LEU A 26 -0.93 -11.47 -7.89
N GLU A 27 0.08 -11.91 -8.63
CA GLU A 27 0.91 -13.03 -8.21
C GLU A 27 1.66 -12.74 -6.92
N LYS A 28 2.20 -11.52 -6.78
CA LYS A 28 2.88 -11.10 -5.54
C LYS A 28 1.93 -11.09 -4.36
N MET A 29 0.73 -10.56 -4.52
CA MET A 29 -0.28 -10.55 -3.45
C MET A 29 -0.66 -11.96 -3.05
N ARG A 30 -0.88 -12.82 -4.02
CA ARG A 30 -1.28 -14.21 -3.78
C ARG A 30 -0.21 -14.97 -3.02
N ARG A 31 1.05 -14.88 -3.43
CA ARG A 31 2.16 -15.59 -2.78
C ARG A 31 2.38 -15.13 -1.34
N GLY A 32 2.26 -13.83 -1.11
CA GLY A 32 2.51 -13.26 0.21
C GLY A 32 1.31 -13.29 1.14
N GLY A 33 0.11 -13.59 0.63
CA GLY A 33 -1.11 -13.54 1.42
C GLY A 33 -1.45 -12.12 1.89
N PHE A 34 -1.02 -11.09 1.14
CA PHE A 34 -1.25 -9.70 1.52
C PHE A 34 -2.59 -9.20 1.01
N GLN A 35 -3.27 -8.39 1.82
CA GLN A 35 -4.53 -7.73 1.46
C GLN A 35 -4.30 -6.35 0.86
N ALA A 36 -3.17 -5.75 1.12
CA ALA A 36 -2.78 -4.44 0.60
C ALA A 36 -1.25 -4.33 0.56
N MET A 37 -0.75 -3.58 -0.40
CA MET A 37 0.70 -3.41 -0.59
C MET A 37 1.04 -2.01 -1.04
N PRO A 38 2.13 -1.42 -0.51
CA PRO A 38 2.62 -0.13 -0.98
C PRO A 38 3.12 -0.21 -2.42
N VAL A 39 2.91 0.87 -3.16
CA VAL A 39 3.34 1.01 -4.56
C VAL A 39 4.29 2.18 -4.67
N ILE A 40 5.44 1.95 -5.28
CA ILE A 40 6.47 2.98 -5.50
C ILE A 40 6.78 3.12 -6.99
N ASP A 41 7.35 4.24 -7.38
CA ASP A 41 7.89 4.42 -8.72
C ASP A 41 9.36 3.95 -8.78
N ARG A 42 9.99 4.09 -9.94
CA ARG A 42 11.39 3.67 -10.13
C ARG A 42 12.39 4.48 -9.31
N ALA A 43 12.03 5.71 -8.94
CA ALA A 43 12.86 6.55 -8.09
C ALA A 43 12.68 6.24 -6.59
N GLY A 44 11.79 5.31 -6.25
CA GLY A 44 11.51 4.95 -4.87
C GLY A 44 10.47 5.81 -4.18
N LYS A 45 9.80 6.70 -4.92
CA LYS A 45 8.76 7.56 -4.36
C LYS A 45 7.49 6.76 -4.08
N TYR A 46 6.87 7.02 -2.95
CA TYR A 46 5.59 6.42 -2.63
C TYR A 46 4.49 7.03 -3.51
N LEU A 47 3.75 6.16 -4.21
CA LEU A 47 2.64 6.58 -5.07
C LEU A 47 1.27 6.29 -4.46
N GLY A 48 1.17 5.28 -3.63
CA GLY A 48 -0.08 4.86 -3.05
C GLY A 48 -0.03 3.42 -2.58
N THR A 49 -1.19 2.92 -2.17
CA THR A 49 -1.34 1.53 -1.72
C THR A 49 -2.44 0.86 -2.52
N VAL A 50 -2.15 -0.31 -3.07
CA VAL A 50 -3.13 -1.13 -3.79
C VAL A 50 -3.64 -2.22 -2.86
N SER A 51 -4.96 -2.48 -2.93
CA SER A 51 -5.63 -3.50 -2.13
C SER A 51 -6.28 -4.55 -3.03
N GLU A 52 -6.67 -5.67 -2.44
CA GLU A 52 -7.45 -6.70 -3.14
C GLU A 52 -8.72 -6.08 -3.76
N GLY A 53 -9.36 -5.15 -3.06
CA GLY A 53 -10.54 -4.47 -3.56
C GLY A 53 -10.29 -3.69 -4.84
N ASP A 54 -9.11 -3.09 -5.00
CA ASP A 54 -8.77 -2.34 -6.21
C ASP A 54 -8.73 -3.26 -7.43
N PHE A 55 -8.16 -4.46 -7.28
CA PHE A 55 -8.15 -5.45 -8.36
C PHE A 55 -9.57 -5.94 -8.67
N LEU A 56 -10.34 -6.20 -7.63
CA LEU A 56 -11.71 -6.68 -7.80
C LEU A 56 -12.56 -5.64 -8.55
N TRP A 57 -12.51 -4.38 -8.15
CA TRP A 57 -13.22 -3.31 -8.84
C TRP A 57 -12.83 -3.21 -10.30
N HIS A 58 -11.54 -3.32 -10.60
CA HIS A 58 -11.06 -3.30 -11.98
C HIS A 58 -11.65 -4.44 -12.81
N LEU A 59 -11.72 -5.64 -12.21
CA LEU A 59 -12.22 -6.83 -12.89
C LEU A 59 -13.71 -6.78 -13.17
N ILE A 60 -14.50 -6.11 -12.34
CA ILE A 60 -15.95 -6.01 -12.51
C ILE A 60 -16.42 -4.70 -13.14
N GLU A 61 -15.53 -3.73 -13.27
CA GLU A 61 -15.84 -2.45 -13.89
C GLU A 61 -15.79 -2.55 -15.41
N ASP A 62 -16.88 -3.06 -15.98
CA ASP A 62 -17.06 -3.10 -17.43
C ASP A 62 -17.74 -1.81 -17.87
N PRO A 63 -17.27 -1.15 -18.94
CA PRO A 63 -17.95 0.01 -19.53
C PRO A 63 -19.41 -0.27 -19.89
N LYS A 64 -19.76 -1.53 -20.12
CA LYS A 64 -21.13 -1.96 -20.42
C LYS A 64 -21.92 -2.37 -19.17
N LYS A 65 -21.36 -2.22 -17.98
CA LYS A 65 -21.95 -2.62 -16.70
C LYS A 65 -22.33 -4.10 -16.63
N GLU A 66 -21.68 -4.93 -17.39
CA GLU A 66 -21.83 -6.38 -17.30
C GLU A 66 -20.77 -6.94 -16.37
N LEU A 67 -21.21 -7.73 -15.37
CA LEU A 67 -20.31 -8.36 -14.42
C LEU A 67 -19.67 -9.59 -15.06
N GLN A 68 -18.77 -9.38 -15.99
CA GLN A 68 -18.01 -10.46 -16.61
C GLN A 68 -16.56 -10.40 -16.17
N PRO A 69 -15.97 -11.55 -15.77
CA PRO A 69 -14.57 -11.56 -15.42
C PRO A 69 -13.70 -11.19 -16.63
N ILE A 70 -12.80 -10.24 -16.43
CA ILE A 70 -11.82 -9.89 -17.45
C ILE A 70 -10.86 -11.07 -17.58
N PRO A 71 -10.57 -11.56 -18.79
CA PRO A 71 -9.62 -12.65 -18.97
C PRO A 71 -8.25 -12.31 -18.40
N ILE A 72 -7.54 -13.31 -17.87
CA ILE A 72 -6.18 -13.14 -17.32
C ILE A 72 -5.25 -12.46 -18.32
N GLN A 73 -5.46 -12.69 -19.60
CA GLN A 73 -4.69 -12.03 -20.66
C GLN A 73 -4.80 -10.51 -20.64
N SER A 74 -5.94 -9.98 -20.23
CA SER A 74 -6.11 -8.53 -20.07
C SER A 74 -5.27 -7.98 -18.92
N ALA A 75 -4.98 -8.79 -17.91
CA ALA A 75 -4.13 -8.38 -16.80
C ALA A 75 -2.66 -8.18 -17.22
N GLU A 76 -2.23 -8.79 -18.32
CA GLU A 76 -0.89 -8.59 -18.89
C GLU A 76 -0.78 -7.27 -19.67
N ASP A 77 -1.91 -6.78 -20.19
CA ASP A 77 -1.95 -5.57 -21.01
C ASP A 77 -2.11 -4.30 -20.18
N HIS A 78 -2.39 -4.44 -18.88
CA HIS A 78 -2.59 -3.31 -17.97
C HIS A 78 -1.49 -3.22 -16.94
N ARG A 79 -1.15 -1.99 -16.56
CA ARG A 79 -0.15 -1.69 -15.54
C ARG A 79 -0.83 -1.38 -14.20
N LEU A 80 -0.11 -1.66 -13.13
CA LEU A 80 -0.61 -1.42 -11.78
C LEU A 80 -1.02 0.03 -11.55
N ILE A 81 -0.28 0.98 -12.14
CA ILE A 81 -0.58 2.41 -12.00
C ILE A 81 -1.99 2.76 -12.48
N GLU A 82 -2.56 2.00 -13.40
CA GLU A 82 -3.88 2.27 -13.96
C GLU A 82 -5.01 2.05 -12.96
N ILE A 83 -4.81 1.19 -11.96
CA ILE A 83 -5.83 0.89 -10.93
C ILE A 83 -5.54 1.54 -9.60
N LEU A 84 -4.41 2.21 -9.48
CA LEU A 84 -4.01 2.85 -8.23
C LEU A 84 -4.82 4.13 -8.01
N THR A 85 -5.42 4.26 -6.82
CA THR A 85 -6.10 5.48 -6.41
C THR A 85 -5.14 6.30 -5.55
N PRO A 86 -4.60 7.42 -6.07
CA PRO A 86 -3.70 8.26 -5.29
C PRO A 86 -4.42 8.85 -4.07
N ASP A 87 -3.67 9.14 -3.02
CA ASP A 87 -4.12 9.83 -1.80
C ASP A 87 -5.20 9.12 -0.98
N ARG A 88 -5.62 7.91 -1.38
CA ARG A 88 -6.56 7.13 -0.57
C ARG A 88 -5.91 6.62 0.71
N VAL A 89 -4.63 6.27 0.66
CA VAL A 89 -3.82 5.88 1.81
C VAL A 89 -2.62 6.82 1.86
N PRO A 90 -2.77 7.99 2.50
CA PRO A 90 -1.69 8.98 2.51
C PRO A 90 -0.52 8.52 3.37
N ALA A 91 0.69 8.89 2.95
CA ALA A 91 1.89 8.63 3.72
C ALA A 91 2.10 9.72 4.79
N VAL A 92 2.83 9.36 5.83
CA VAL A 92 3.30 10.32 6.83
C VAL A 92 4.82 10.44 6.73
N LEU A 93 5.35 11.54 7.25
CA LEU A 93 6.80 11.72 7.33
C LEU A 93 7.40 10.82 8.40
N ILE A 94 8.65 10.44 8.22
CA ILE A 94 9.38 9.61 9.18
C ILE A 94 9.45 10.27 10.57
N THR A 95 9.28 11.58 10.63
CA THR A 95 9.25 12.36 11.86
C THR A 95 7.84 12.48 12.47
N ALA A 96 6.82 11.90 11.85
CA ALA A 96 5.44 11.97 12.34
C ALA A 96 5.34 11.45 13.77
N ASN A 97 4.54 12.15 14.58
CA ASN A 97 4.34 11.77 15.98
C ASN A 97 3.28 10.66 16.10
N MET A 98 3.12 10.14 17.30
CA MET A 98 2.18 9.05 17.56
C MET A 98 0.75 9.44 17.25
N GLU A 99 0.35 10.67 17.50
CA GLU A 99 -1.00 11.14 17.23
C GLU A 99 -1.34 11.08 15.74
N GLU A 100 -0.42 11.56 14.89
CA GLU A 100 -0.60 11.46 13.43
C GLU A 100 -0.70 10.01 12.97
N LEU A 101 0.13 9.13 13.53
CA LEU A 101 0.09 7.70 13.22
C LEU A 101 -1.24 7.07 13.62
N MET A 102 -1.73 7.40 14.80
CA MET A 102 -3.01 6.86 15.30
C MET A 102 -4.18 7.29 14.43
N LEU A 103 -4.20 8.55 14.00
CA LEU A 103 -5.27 9.06 13.13
C LEU A 103 -5.34 8.28 11.82
N GLN A 104 -4.20 7.99 11.21
CA GLN A 104 -4.15 7.20 9.99
C GLN A 104 -4.55 5.73 10.24
N ALA A 105 -4.11 5.18 11.36
CA ALA A 105 -4.38 3.78 11.69
C ALA A 105 -5.84 3.50 12.03
N LEU A 106 -6.66 4.53 12.26
CA LEU A 106 -8.10 4.35 12.43
C LEU A 106 -8.75 3.77 11.17
N ASN A 107 -8.24 4.12 10.01
CA ASN A 107 -8.85 3.76 8.73
C ASN A 107 -8.01 2.76 7.91
N HIS A 108 -6.77 2.50 8.32
CA HIS A 108 -5.84 1.67 7.53
C HIS A 108 -5.06 0.72 8.44
N ASN A 109 -4.81 -0.50 7.98
CA ASN A 109 -4.07 -1.51 8.73
C ASN A 109 -2.59 -1.16 8.91
N PHE A 110 -2.06 -0.32 8.04
CA PHE A 110 -0.71 0.20 8.15
C PHE A 110 -0.64 1.62 7.63
N VAL A 111 0.40 2.32 8.04
CA VAL A 111 0.64 3.71 7.64
C VAL A 111 1.94 3.75 6.84
N PRO A 112 1.89 4.13 5.56
CA PRO A 112 3.11 4.30 4.76
C PRO A 112 3.93 5.48 5.29
N VAL A 113 5.25 5.31 5.28
CA VAL A 113 6.18 6.32 5.82
C VAL A 113 7.18 6.72 4.74
N VAL A 114 7.35 8.02 4.57
CA VAL A 114 8.28 8.60 3.60
C VAL A 114 9.27 9.52 4.32
N ASP A 115 10.39 9.78 3.66
CA ASP A 115 11.33 10.80 4.11
C ASP A 115 10.93 12.18 3.56
N ASP A 116 11.76 13.19 3.79
CA ASP A 116 11.51 14.57 3.36
C ASP A 116 11.50 14.75 1.84
N THR A 117 12.03 13.79 1.08
CA THR A 117 12.01 13.80 -0.39
C THR A 117 10.82 13.06 -0.97
N GLY A 118 9.98 12.44 -0.14
CA GLY A 118 8.86 11.62 -0.58
C GLY A 118 9.26 10.17 -0.91
N SER A 119 10.50 9.79 -0.63
CA SER A 119 10.95 8.41 -0.84
C SER A 119 10.37 7.49 0.22
N PHE A 120 9.86 6.34 -0.22
CA PHE A 120 9.27 5.35 0.66
C PHE A 120 10.36 4.69 1.52
N VAL A 121 10.20 4.73 2.83
CA VAL A 121 11.17 4.13 3.76
C VAL A 121 10.64 2.92 4.52
N GLY A 122 9.33 2.77 4.60
CA GLY A 122 8.72 1.64 5.28
C GLY A 122 7.29 1.90 5.68
N ILE A 123 6.80 1.09 6.60
CA ILE A 123 5.44 1.24 7.13
C ILE A 123 5.46 1.20 8.66
N VAL A 124 4.40 1.74 9.25
CA VAL A 124 4.08 1.51 10.66
C VAL A 124 2.78 0.73 10.69
N THR A 125 2.79 -0.46 11.25
CA THR A 125 1.59 -1.28 11.33
C THR A 125 0.71 -0.86 12.49
N ARG A 126 -0.60 -1.04 12.34
CA ARG A 126 -1.56 -0.84 13.43
C ARG A 126 -1.17 -1.64 14.67
N LYS A 127 -0.71 -2.87 14.48
CA LYS A 127 -0.29 -3.74 15.56
C LYS A 127 0.87 -3.13 16.36
N LYS A 128 1.86 -2.58 15.69
CA LYS A 128 3.01 -1.94 16.36
C LYS A 128 2.59 -0.69 17.14
N ILE A 129 1.66 0.08 16.61
CA ILE A 129 1.12 1.25 17.31
C ILE A 129 0.43 0.80 18.60
N LEU A 130 -0.42 -0.23 18.52
CA LEU A 130 -1.14 -0.76 19.67
C LEU A 130 -0.18 -1.34 20.71
N ASN A 131 0.83 -2.09 20.28
CA ASN A 131 1.83 -2.66 21.19
C ASN A 131 2.63 -1.59 21.91
N TYR A 132 3.02 -0.56 21.19
CA TYR A 132 3.74 0.58 21.79
C TYR A 132 2.88 1.27 22.84
N TYR A 133 1.62 1.53 22.52
CA TYR A 133 0.71 2.21 23.44
C TYR A 133 0.44 1.36 24.67
N TYR A 134 0.30 0.06 24.48
CA TYR A 134 0.03 -0.88 25.57
C TYR A 134 1.24 -1.04 26.52
N SER A 135 2.44 -1.08 25.98
CA SER A 135 3.65 -1.29 26.77
C SER A 135 4.06 -0.08 27.63
N LYS A 136 3.46 1.09 27.39
CA LYS A 136 3.73 2.31 28.15
C LYS A 136 2.92 2.43 29.44
N LYS A 137 2.10 1.51 29.75
CA LYS A 137 1.33 1.53 30.99
C LYS A 137 2.16 1.10 32.18
#